data_4d0ed189ac544737f540a01e1ae34016
#
_entry.id   4d0ed189ac544737f540a01e1ae34016
#
_cell.length_a   1.000
_cell.length_b   1.000
_cell.length_c   1.000
_cell.angle_alpha   90.00
_cell.angle_beta   90.00
_cell.angle_gamma   90.00
#
_symmetry.space_group_name_H-M   'P 1'
#
loop_
_entity.id
_entity.type
_entity.pdbx_description
1 polymer ?
#
loop_
_entity_poly.entity_id
_entity_poly.type
_entity_poly.pdbx_seq_one_letter_code
_entity_poly.pdbx_strand_id
1 'polypeptide(L)'
;MLVLAINGAGGVYTGTNPSYTPMELGHHIRASHAKFIISEPEIIAPIHAAMKETGIPESNLLVFDVLSQTVPAGLKSWQTLFSAGEEDWVRFDDLKTCEETAAARLFSSGTTGLPKATTLTHRNFIAQHELVFEIEKRPYQVFSLTQSTPSSGKGDASESY
;
A
#
# COMPACT_ATOMS: atom_id res chain seq x y z
N MET A 1 -8.75 -1.22 0.52
CA MET A 1 -9.35 -0.95 -0.83
C MET A 1 -8.29 -0.87 -1.93
N LEU A 2 -7.23 -0.02 -1.85
CA LEU A 2 -6.19 0.09 -2.90
C LEU A 2 -5.52 -1.25 -3.27
N VAL A 3 -5.20 -2.11 -2.30
CA VAL A 3 -4.60 -3.44 -2.57
C VAL A 3 -5.46 -4.26 -3.52
N LEU A 4 -6.76 -4.35 -3.24
CA LEU A 4 -7.70 -5.12 -4.09
C LEU A 4 -7.85 -4.49 -5.47
N ALA A 5 -7.90 -3.16 -5.56
CA ALA A 5 -7.99 -2.47 -6.85
C ALA A 5 -6.73 -2.70 -7.71
N ILE A 6 -5.54 -2.65 -7.10
CA ILE A 6 -4.28 -2.94 -7.79
C ILE A 6 -4.25 -4.39 -8.29
N ASN A 7 -4.64 -5.34 -7.45
CA ASN A 7 -4.67 -6.76 -7.84
C ASN A 7 -5.74 -7.03 -8.90
N GLY A 8 -6.91 -6.40 -8.79
CA GLY A 8 -7.98 -6.50 -9.79
C GLY A 8 -7.57 -5.95 -11.16
N ALA A 9 -6.69 -4.95 -11.18
CA ALA A 9 -6.07 -4.44 -12.40
C ALA A 9 -4.87 -5.29 -12.89
N GLY A 10 -4.60 -6.45 -12.28
CA GLY A 10 -3.45 -7.30 -12.60
C GLY A 10 -2.11 -6.77 -12.09
N GLY A 11 -2.13 -5.77 -11.23
CA GLY A 11 -0.92 -5.18 -10.65
C GLY A 11 -0.41 -5.90 -9.40
N VAL A 12 0.83 -5.61 -9.04
CA VAL A 12 1.48 -6.11 -7.82
C VAL A 12 1.56 -4.98 -6.80
N TYR A 13 0.93 -5.15 -5.66
CA TYR A 13 0.96 -4.17 -4.58
C TYR A 13 2.29 -4.18 -3.84
N THR A 14 2.77 -3.00 -3.44
CA THR A 14 3.82 -2.85 -2.43
C THR A 14 3.51 -1.67 -1.52
N GLY A 15 3.64 -1.86 -0.21
CA GLY A 15 3.49 -0.80 0.78
C GLY A 15 4.85 -0.45 1.37
N THR A 16 5.08 0.82 1.66
CA THR A 16 6.32 1.31 2.26
C THR A 16 6.06 1.99 3.59
N ASN A 17 7.11 2.12 4.41
CA ASN A 17 7.03 2.86 5.66
C ASN A 17 7.14 4.37 5.35
N PRO A 18 6.18 5.20 5.81
CA PRO A 18 6.21 6.64 5.59
C PRO A 18 7.43 7.34 6.22
N SER A 19 8.10 6.70 7.19
CA SER A 19 9.30 7.23 7.84
C SER A 19 10.60 6.89 7.10
N TYR A 20 10.54 6.22 5.95
CA TYR A 20 11.74 5.90 5.19
C TYR A 20 12.44 7.15 4.65
N THR A 21 13.75 7.13 4.73
CA THR A 21 14.61 8.12 4.07
C THR A 21 14.52 7.99 2.54
N PRO A 22 14.90 9.03 1.77
CA PRO A 22 14.96 8.93 0.30
C PRO A 22 15.78 7.74 -0.21
N MET A 23 16.89 7.41 0.47
CA MET A 23 17.74 6.26 0.13
C MET A 23 17.01 4.92 0.32
N GLU A 24 16.31 4.76 1.44
CA GLU A 24 15.50 3.56 1.71
C GLU A 24 14.33 3.44 0.75
N LEU A 25 13.65 4.56 0.43
CA LEU A 25 12.61 4.62 -0.58
C LEU A 25 13.15 4.24 -1.96
N GLY A 26 14.32 4.74 -2.36
CA GLY A 26 14.97 4.38 -3.61
C GLY A 26 15.30 2.89 -3.67
N HIS A 27 15.80 2.31 -2.57
CA HIS A 27 15.99 0.86 -2.46
C HIS A 27 14.68 0.09 -2.61
N HIS A 28 13.63 0.52 -1.90
CA HIS A 28 12.30 -0.10 -1.95
C HIS A 28 11.72 -0.09 -3.37
N ILE A 29 11.78 1.06 -4.04
CA ILE A 29 11.31 1.22 -5.42
C ILE A 29 12.04 0.26 -6.37
N ARG A 30 13.37 0.19 -6.29
CA ARG A 30 14.16 -0.72 -7.13
C ARG A 30 13.83 -2.18 -6.85
N ALA A 31 13.83 -2.58 -5.59
CA ALA A 31 13.61 -3.98 -5.20
C ALA A 31 12.17 -4.45 -5.43
N SER A 32 11.19 -3.56 -5.37
CA SER A 32 9.79 -3.88 -5.69
C SER A 32 9.46 -3.80 -7.18
N HIS A 33 10.33 -3.20 -8.00
CA HIS A 33 10.06 -2.83 -9.39
C HIS A 33 8.80 -1.96 -9.55
N ALA A 34 8.54 -1.09 -8.57
CA ALA A 34 7.40 -0.20 -8.60
C ALA A 34 7.46 0.73 -9.81
N LYS A 35 6.34 0.90 -10.49
CA LYS A 35 6.18 1.79 -11.65
C LYS A 35 5.33 3.01 -11.35
N PHE A 36 4.40 2.88 -10.41
CA PHE A 36 3.49 3.92 -9.96
C PHE A 36 3.62 4.09 -8.45
N ILE A 37 3.44 5.31 -7.99
CA ILE A 37 3.47 5.66 -6.57
C ILE A 37 2.18 6.41 -6.24
N ILE A 38 1.53 6.00 -5.16
CA ILE A 38 0.39 6.73 -4.58
C ILE A 38 0.80 7.10 -3.17
N SER A 39 0.79 8.38 -2.83
CA SER A 39 1.32 8.89 -1.58
C SER A 39 0.48 10.01 -0.99
N GLU A 40 0.46 10.08 0.33
CA GLU A 40 -0.09 11.22 1.05
C GLU A 40 0.74 12.49 0.79
N PRO A 41 0.10 13.69 0.81
CA PRO A 41 0.78 14.96 0.50
C PRO A 41 1.99 15.25 1.41
N GLU A 42 1.94 14.81 2.66
CA GLU A 42 2.92 15.11 3.70
C GLU A 42 4.30 14.48 3.44
N ILE A 43 4.33 13.37 2.68
CA ILE A 43 5.56 12.61 2.41
C ILE A 43 6.02 12.70 0.94
N ILE A 44 5.51 13.66 0.20
CA ILE A 44 5.87 13.86 -1.22
C ILE A 44 7.35 14.23 -1.41
N ALA A 45 7.93 15.06 -0.54
CA ALA A 45 9.30 15.54 -0.70
C ALA A 45 10.35 14.40 -0.72
N PRO A 46 10.39 13.46 0.25
CA PRO A 46 11.30 12.31 0.18
C PRO A 46 11.01 11.38 -1.00
N ILE A 47 9.76 11.28 -1.43
CA ILE A 47 9.37 10.48 -2.60
C ILE A 47 9.93 11.08 -3.88
N HIS A 48 9.82 12.40 -4.09
CA HIS A 48 10.40 13.06 -5.25
C HIS A 48 11.92 12.82 -5.36
N ALA A 49 12.63 12.90 -4.23
CA ALA A 49 14.07 12.60 -4.19
C ALA A 49 14.37 11.15 -4.63
N ALA A 50 13.61 10.18 -4.12
CA ALA A 50 13.75 8.76 -4.48
C ALA A 50 13.36 8.50 -5.94
N MET A 51 12.31 9.14 -6.46
CA MET A 51 11.89 9.01 -7.87
C MET A 51 12.95 9.53 -8.83
N LYS A 52 13.57 10.67 -8.51
CA LYS A 52 14.67 11.23 -9.31
C LYS A 52 15.85 10.26 -9.41
N GLU A 53 16.17 9.58 -8.31
CA GLU A 53 17.25 8.58 -8.25
C GLU A 53 16.90 7.31 -9.04
N THR A 54 15.62 6.89 -9.00
CA THR A 54 15.16 5.62 -9.61
C THR A 54 14.64 5.76 -11.03
N GLY A 55 14.48 7.00 -11.53
CA GLY A 55 14.03 7.28 -12.90
C GLY A 55 12.53 7.10 -13.10
N ILE A 56 11.71 7.02 -12.04
CA ILE A 56 10.25 7.01 -12.18
C ILE A 56 9.78 8.40 -12.61
N PRO A 57 9.00 8.51 -13.69
CA PRO A 57 8.51 9.80 -14.16
C PRO A 57 7.47 10.38 -13.17
N GLU A 58 7.46 11.70 -13.03
CA GLU A 58 6.54 12.40 -12.11
C GLU A 58 5.05 12.16 -12.45
N SER A 59 4.76 11.90 -13.73
CA SER A 59 3.41 11.51 -14.17
C SER A 59 2.86 10.24 -13.51
N ASN A 60 3.74 9.43 -12.94
CA ASN A 60 3.40 8.17 -12.27
C ASN A 60 3.26 8.33 -10.74
N LEU A 61 3.33 9.57 -10.25
CA LEU A 61 3.03 9.92 -8.86
C LEU A 61 1.61 10.47 -8.77
N LEU A 62 0.81 9.85 -7.91
CA LEU A 62 -0.54 10.30 -7.57
C LEU A 62 -0.62 10.65 -6.09
N VAL A 63 -1.37 11.68 -5.78
CA VAL A 63 -1.58 12.13 -4.40
C VAL A 63 -2.81 11.46 -3.82
N PHE A 64 -2.68 10.85 -2.65
CA PHE A 64 -3.75 10.20 -1.91
C PHE A 64 -4.39 11.21 -0.92
N ASP A 65 -5.29 12.03 -1.44
CA ASP A 65 -5.94 13.16 -0.76
C ASP A 65 -7.30 12.80 -0.10
N VAL A 66 -7.37 11.64 0.56
CA VAL A 66 -8.64 11.09 1.13
C VAL A 66 -9.23 11.96 2.24
N LEU A 67 -8.39 12.64 3.02
CA LEU A 67 -8.80 13.47 4.15
C LEU A 67 -9.02 14.93 3.75
N SER A 68 -9.37 15.20 2.50
CA SER A 68 -9.54 16.56 1.96
C SER A 68 -8.26 17.41 2.03
N GLN A 69 -7.10 16.76 1.97
CA GLN A 69 -5.80 17.42 1.92
C GLN A 69 -5.65 18.17 0.58
N THR A 70 -4.85 19.23 0.60
CA THR A 70 -4.54 19.97 -0.62
C THR A 70 -3.55 19.19 -1.48
N VAL A 71 -3.92 18.95 -2.73
CA VAL A 71 -2.99 18.37 -3.72
C VAL A 71 -1.95 19.41 -4.10
N PRO A 72 -0.64 19.13 -3.95
CA PRO A 72 0.41 20.05 -4.34
C PRO A 72 0.33 20.44 -5.82
N ALA A 73 0.70 21.69 -6.14
CA ALA A 73 0.67 22.19 -7.51
C ALA A 73 1.53 21.31 -8.46
N GLY A 74 0.98 20.97 -9.61
CA GLY A 74 1.65 20.12 -10.61
C GLY A 74 1.42 18.62 -10.46
N LEU A 75 0.91 18.15 -9.29
CA LEU A 75 0.58 16.74 -9.07
C LEU A 75 -0.91 16.47 -9.31
N LYS A 76 -1.23 15.20 -9.52
CA LYS A 76 -2.61 14.73 -9.73
C LYS A 76 -3.13 13.98 -8.53
N SER A 77 -4.39 14.22 -8.16
CA SER A 77 -5.10 13.38 -7.20
C SER A 77 -5.27 11.95 -7.75
N TRP A 78 -5.20 10.96 -6.88
CA TRP A 78 -5.53 9.57 -7.21
C TRP A 78 -6.97 9.41 -7.72
N GLN A 79 -7.87 10.34 -7.37
CA GLN A 79 -9.26 10.34 -7.83
C GLN A 79 -9.37 10.51 -9.36
N THR A 80 -8.32 11.03 -10.02
CA THR A 80 -8.28 11.10 -11.48
C THR A 80 -8.32 9.72 -12.14
N LEU A 81 -8.01 8.66 -11.40
CA LEU A 81 -8.13 7.29 -11.90
C LEU A 81 -9.58 6.90 -12.19
N PHE A 82 -10.55 7.47 -11.46
CA PHE A 82 -11.97 7.19 -11.72
C PHE A 82 -12.47 7.69 -13.08
N SER A 83 -11.79 8.65 -13.68
CA SER A 83 -12.13 9.14 -15.02
C SER A 83 -11.64 8.23 -16.15
N ALA A 84 -10.85 7.20 -15.84
CA ALA A 84 -10.33 6.27 -16.84
C ALA A 84 -11.37 5.25 -17.34
N GLY A 85 -12.55 5.19 -16.70
CA GLY A 85 -13.60 4.25 -17.02
C GLY A 85 -13.55 2.98 -16.15
N GLU A 86 -14.38 2.01 -16.51
CA GLU A 86 -14.50 0.74 -15.82
C GLU A 86 -14.09 -0.39 -16.77
N GLU A 87 -13.34 -1.34 -16.23
CA GLU A 87 -12.92 -2.56 -16.94
C GLU A 87 -13.16 -3.77 -16.03
N ASP A 88 -13.30 -4.93 -16.62
CA ASP A 88 -13.40 -6.18 -15.88
C ASP A 88 -12.10 -6.48 -15.14
N TRP A 89 -12.24 -7.07 -13.97
CA TRP A 89 -11.10 -7.48 -13.16
C TRP A 89 -10.32 -8.61 -13.86
N VAL A 90 -9.00 -8.52 -13.77
CA VAL A 90 -8.14 -9.64 -14.15
C VAL A 90 -8.44 -10.82 -13.23
N ARG A 91 -8.75 -11.98 -13.80
CA ARG A 91 -9.09 -13.19 -13.07
C ARG A 91 -7.91 -14.15 -13.06
N PHE A 92 -7.68 -14.75 -11.91
CA PHE A 92 -6.67 -15.78 -11.69
C PHE A 92 -7.39 -17.07 -11.28
N ASP A 93 -8.08 -17.71 -12.25
CA ASP A 93 -9.06 -18.77 -11.98
C ASP A 93 -8.43 -20.16 -11.92
N ASP A 94 -7.16 -20.32 -12.25
CA ASP A 94 -6.45 -21.59 -12.14
C ASP A 94 -5.38 -21.58 -11.07
N LEU A 95 -5.17 -22.73 -10.43
CA LEU A 95 -4.27 -22.90 -9.30
C LEU A 95 -2.83 -22.51 -9.65
N LYS A 96 -2.35 -22.91 -10.82
CA LYS A 96 -0.98 -22.63 -11.22
C LYS A 96 -0.73 -21.14 -11.37
N THR A 97 -1.62 -20.44 -12.04
CA THR A 97 -1.54 -18.98 -12.19
C THR A 97 -1.58 -18.28 -10.83
N CYS A 98 -2.46 -18.71 -9.91
CA CYS A 98 -2.50 -18.18 -8.54
C CYS A 98 -1.20 -18.42 -7.75
N GLU A 99 -0.54 -19.55 -7.96
CA GLU A 99 0.72 -19.90 -7.29
C GLU A 99 1.92 -19.13 -7.84
N GLU A 100 1.93 -18.86 -9.14
CA GLU A 100 3.08 -18.25 -9.82
C GLU A 100 2.97 -16.72 -9.95
N THR A 101 1.75 -16.17 -9.86
CA THR A 101 1.53 -14.73 -10.02
C THR A 101 1.67 -13.98 -8.69
N ALA A 102 2.58 -13.01 -8.67
CA ALA A 102 2.77 -12.13 -7.53
C ALA A 102 1.54 -11.21 -7.34
N ALA A 103 1.01 -11.14 -6.12
CA ALA A 103 -0.03 -10.23 -5.72
C ALA A 103 0.53 -9.05 -4.89
N ALA A 104 1.58 -9.29 -4.10
CA ALA A 104 2.25 -8.24 -3.35
C ALA A 104 3.76 -8.51 -3.20
N ARG A 105 4.50 -7.42 -2.99
CA ARG A 105 5.89 -7.44 -2.53
C ARG A 105 5.98 -6.66 -1.23
N LEU A 106 6.12 -7.36 -0.12
CA LEU A 106 6.22 -6.77 1.20
C LEU A 106 7.67 -6.80 1.69
N PHE A 107 8.04 -5.81 2.48
CA PHE A 107 9.40 -5.69 2.98
C PHE A 107 9.47 -6.02 4.46
N SER A 108 10.42 -6.88 4.82
CA SER A 108 10.75 -7.15 6.21
C SER A 108 12.05 -6.45 6.58
N SER A 109 12.12 -5.93 7.82
CA SER A 109 13.36 -5.44 8.40
C SER A 109 14.31 -6.62 8.58
N GLY A 110 15.21 -6.82 7.61
CA GLY A 110 16.27 -7.81 7.74
C GLY A 110 17.18 -7.51 8.92
N THR A 111 17.64 -8.53 9.64
CA THR A 111 18.56 -8.38 10.79
C THR A 111 19.95 -7.83 10.40
N THR A 112 20.25 -7.73 9.12
CA THR A 112 21.60 -7.46 8.60
C THR A 112 21.67 -6.42 7.48
N GLY A 113 20.83 -5.38 7.46
CA GLY A 113 20.94 -4.33 6.45
C GLY A 113 19.60 -3.81 5.91
N LEU A 114 19.57 -3.46 4.61
CA LEU A 114 18.39 -2.93 3.96
C LEU A 114 17.24 -3.96 3.93
N PRO A 115 15.97 -3.50 4.04
CA PRO A 115 14.80 -4.36 4.01
C PRO A 115 14.77 -5.27 2.77
N LYS A 116 14.43 -6.53 2.96
CA LYS A 116 14.33 -7.52 1.88
C LYS A 116 12.89 -7.64 1.41
N ALA A 117 12.70 -7.66 0.09
CA ALA A 117 11.40 -7.90 -0.52
C ALA A 117 11.01 -9.37 -0.42
N THR A 118 9.81 -9.64 0.12
CA THR A 118 9.16 -10.94 0.11
C THR A 118 7.99 -10.90 -0.85
N THR A 119 7.95 -11.80 -1.82
CA THR A 119 6.85 -11.89 -2.78
C THR A 119 5.76 -12.78 -2.21
N LEU A 120 4.53 -12.25 -2.17
CA LEU A 120 3.32 -12.99 -1.88
C LEU A 120 2.53 -13.19 -3.15
N THR A 121 2.09 -14.42 -3.39
CA THR A 121 1.28 -14.79 -4.56
C THR A 121 -0.22 -14.63 -4.27
N HIS A 122 -1.06 -14.65 -5.31
CA HIS A 122 -2.51 -14.67 -5.14
C HIS A 122 -2.96 -15.86 -4.28
N ARG A 123 -2.35 -17.03 -4.44
CA ARG A 123 -2.62 -18.19 -3.59
C ARG A 123 -2.34 -17.94 -2.12
N ASN A 124 -1.28 -17.20 -1.77
CA ASN A 124 -1.00 -16.89 -0.37
C ASN A 124 -2.12 -16.06 0.27
N PHE A 125 -2.68 -15.09 -0.45
CA PHE A 125 -3.81 -14.29 0.03
C PHE A 125 -5.07 -15.13 0.19
N ILE A 126 -5.39 -15.99 -0.80
CA ILE A 126 -6.55 -16.89 -0.74
C ILE A 126 -6.41 -17.84 0.45
N ALA A 127 -5.25 -18.49 0.60
CA ALA A 127 -5.00 -19.41 1.71
C ALA A 127 -5.09 -18.72 3.07
N GLN A 128 -4.61 -17.48 3.20
CA GLN A 128 -4.75 -16.72 4.42
C GLN A 128 -6.21 -16.36 4.71
N HIS A 129 -6.98 -15.97 3.69
CA HIS A 129 -8.41 -15.70 3.83
C HIS A 129 -9.16 -16.93 4.36
N GLU A 130 -8.97 -18.09 3.73
CA GLU A 130 -9.51 -19.38 4.15
C GLU A 130 -9.19 -19.67 5.62
N LEU A 131 -7.91 -19.59 5.98
CA LEU A 131 -7.45 -19.87 7.34
C LEU A 131 -8.02 -18.92 8.40
N VAL A 132 -8.23 -17.65 8.04
CA VAL A 132 -8.65 -16.62 9.00
C VAL A 132 -10.17 -16.54 9.11
N PHE A 133 -10.89 -16.70 8.03
CA PHE A 133 -12.32 -16.39 7.96
C PHE A 133 -13.21 -17.61 7.75
N GLU A 134 -12.73 -18.68 7.07
CA GLU A 134 -13.58 -19.79 6.65
C GLU A 134 -13.41 -21.05 7.54
N ILE A 135 -12.19 -21.33 8.03
CA ILE A 135 -11.89 -22.64 8.63
C ILE A 135 -12.46 -22.85 10.04
N GLU A 136 -12.76 -21.81 10.80
CA GLU A 136 -13.47 -21.97 12.07
C GLU A 136 -14.09 -20.66 12.59
N LYS A 137 -15.26 -20.76 13.16
CA LYS A 137 -15.79 -19.72 14.06
C LYS A 137 -14.87 -19.65 15.29
N ARG A 138 -13.83 -18.84 15.19
CA ARG A 138 -12.90 -18.65 16.31
C ARG A 138 -13.62 -17.99 17.47
N PRO A 139 -13.38 -18.43 18.71
CA PRO A 139 -14.01 -17.86 19.91
C PRO A 139 -13.49 -16.44 20.24
N TYR A 140 -12.69 -15.83 19.37
CA TYR A 140 -12.14 -14.49 19.52
C TYR A 140 -12.22 -13.72 18.19
N GLN A 141 -12.45 -12.42 18.30
CA GLN A 141 -12.39 -11.54 17.14
C GLN A 141 -10.93 -11.18 16.83
N VAL A 142 -10.55 -11.30 15.56
CA VAL A 142 -9.25 -10.80 15.10
C VAL A 142 -9.38 -9.29 14.90
N PHE A 143 -8.83 -8.51 15.85
CA PHE A 143 -8.71 -7.07 15.66
C PHE A 143 -7.43 -6.78 14.86
N SER A 144 -7.58 -6.17 13.69
CA SER A 144 -6.48 -5.54 13.01
C SER A 144 -6.15 -4.26 13.78
N LEU A 145 -5.03 -4.25 14.49
CA LEU A 145 -4.46 -3.03 15.06
C LEU A 145 -3.91 -2.17 13.90
N THR A 146 -4.76 -1.39 13.28
CA THR A 146 -4.30 -0.18 12.61
C THR A 146 -3.85 0.76 13.72
N GLN A 147 -2.55 1.00 13.85
CA GLN A 147 -2.04 2.07 14.71
C GLN A 147 -2.54 3.41 14.17
N SER A 148 -3.69 3.84 14.66
CA SER A 148 -4.00 5.25 14.68
C SER A 148 -3.15 5.86 15.78
N THR A 149 -2.13 6.64 15.43
CA THR A 149 -1.46 7.53 16.37
C THR A 149 -2.53 8.40 17.03
N PRO A 150 -2.64 8.43 18.37
CA PRO A 150 -3.57 9.34 19.00
C PRO A 150 -3.10 10.75 18.71
N SER A 151 -3.91 11.54 18.01
CA SER A 151 -3.74 12.96 17.97
C SER A 151 -3.82 13.48 19.41
N SER A 152 -2.77 14.17 19.86
CA SER A 152 -2.74 14.87 21.12
C SER A 152 -3.78 16.01 21.12
N GLY A 153 -5.01 15.68 21.44
CA GLY A 153 -6.09 16.62 21.73
C GLY A 153 -6.15 16.81 23.23
N LYS A 154 -5.70 17.98 23.70
CA LYS A 154 -5.94 18.49 25.05
C LYS A 154 -7.42 18.76 25.27
N GLY A 155 -7.85 18.51 26.49
CA GLY A 155 -8.97 19.18 27.14
C GLY A 155 -10.29 18.41 27.02
N ASP A 156 -11.11 18.22 27.92
CA ASP A 156 -11.42 18.80 29.22
C ASP A 156 -12.20 17.77 30.03
N ALA A 157 -11.91 17.75 31.30
CA ALA A 157 -12.74 17.08 32.27
C ALA A 157 -14.03 17.90 32.50
N SER A 158 -15.19 17.26 32.44
CA SER A 158 -16.30 17.54 33.37
C SER A 158 -17.44 16.54 33.17
N GLU A 159 -17.64 15.78 34.21
CA GLU A 159 -18.91 15.52 34.90
C GLU A 159 -19.98 14.62 34.27
N SER A 160 -20.19 13.57 35.01
CA SER A 160 -21.43 13.12 35.66
C SER A 160 -22.33 12.13 34.90
N TYR A 161 -22.57 11.11 35.63
CA TYR A 161 -23.54 10.01 35.77
C TYR A 161 -23.16 8.71 35.09
#